data_252019ac5504fbf5c1b8e34f137441c2
#
_entry.id   252019ac5504fbf5c1b8e34f137441c2
#
_cell.length_a   1.000
_cell.length_b   1.000
_cell.length_c   1.000
_cell.angle_alpha   90.00
_cell.angle_beta   90.00
_cell.angle_gamma   90.00
#
_symmetry.space_group_name_H-M   'P 1'
#
loop_
_entity.id
_entity.type
_entity.pdbx_description
1 polymer ?
#
loop_
_entity_poly.entity_id
_entity_poly.type
_entity_poly.pdbx_seq_one_letter_code
_entity_poly.pdbx_strand_id
1 'polypeptide(L)'
;MAEDLDYQQARLAYSIIENLLAHTRVVSDLVAMMAQVLDEDTTKALTQTPTWTAYLDSRRALEKTKADVETFAEILKELAADERK
;
A
#
# COMPACT_ATOMS: atom_id res chain seq x y z
N MET A 1 -29.26 0.67 -11.51
CA MET A 1 -29.13 1.34 -10.21
C MET A 1 -28.20 0.61 -9.24
N ALA A 2 -28.40 -0.68 -9.02
CA ALA A 2 -27.48 -1.46 -8.21
C ALA A 2 -26.04 -1.45 -8.77
N GLU A 3 -25.91 -1.49 -10.10
CA GLU A 3 -24.63 -1.48 -10.77
C GLU A 3 -23.90 -0.13 -10.59
N ASP A 4 -24.63 0.98 -10.66
CA ASP A 4 -24.06 2.31 -10.43
C ASP A 4 -23.56 2.45 -9.00
N LEU A 5 -24.36 1.94 -8.05
CA LEU A 5 -24.01 2.00 -6.65
C LEU A 5 -22.76 1.15 -6.38
N ASP A 6 -22.68 -0.04 -6.98
CA ASP A 6 -21.52 -0.91 -6.83
C ASP A 6 -20.24 -0.27 -7.38
N TYR A 7 -20.35 0.39 -8.54
CA TYR A 7 -19.22 1.09 -9.13
C TYR A 7 -18.75 2.25 -8.24
N GLN A 8 -19.69 3.03 -7.71
CA GLN A 8 -19.36 4.13 -6.84
C GLN A 8 -18.71 3.65 -5.54
N GLN A 9 -19.20 2.56 -4.97
CA GLN A 9 -18.61 1.97 -3.78
C GLN A 9 -17.20 1.46 -4.05
N ALA A 10 -17.00 0.79 -5.19
CA ALA A 10 -15.68 0.29 -5.57
C ALA A 10 -14.70 1.44 -5.81
N ARG A 11 -15.16 2.52 -6.43
CA ARG A 11 -14.34 3.70 -6.66
C ARG A 11 -13.93 4.36 -5.35
N LEU A 12 -14.86 4.46 -4.41
CA LEU A 12 -14.57 5.01 -3.09
C LEU A 12 -13.57 4.13 -2.35
N ALA A 13 -13.76 2.82 -2.38
CA ALA A 13 -12.83 1.88 -1.78
C ALA A 13 -11.43 2.02 -2.38
N TYR A 14 -11.35 2.15 -3.70
CA TYR A 14 -10.06 2.34 -4.37
C TYR A 14 -9.37 3.61 -3.90
N SER A 15 -10.12 4.72 -3.80
CA SER A 15 -9.57 5.99 -3.33
C SER A 15 -9.00 5.87 -1.92
N ILE A 16 -9.73 5.21 -1.03
CA ILE A 16 -9.28 4.99 0.35
C ILE A 16 -8.01 4.14 0.37
N ILE A 17 -8.02 3.04 -0.37
CA ILE A 17 -6.88 2.12 -0.43
C ILE A 17 -5.65 2.84 -0.99
N GLU A 18 -5.82 3.62 -2.06
CA GLU A 18 -4.71 4.33 -2.68
C GLU A 18 -4.09 5.34 -1.72
N ASN A 19 -4.92 6.08 -0.98
CA ASN A 19 -4.43 7.04 -0.01
C ASN A 19 -3.69 6.35 1.14
N LEU A 20 -4.23 5.23 1.64
CA LEU A 20 -3.57 4.47 2.69
C LEU A 20 -2.27 3.86 2.21
N LEU A 21 -2.25 3.36 0.98
CA LEU A 21 -1.04 2.79 0.38
C LEU A 21 0.05 3.86 0.24
N ALA A 22 -0.31 5.04 -0.24
CA ALA A 22 0.65 6.15 -0.39
C ALA A 22 1.24 6.54 0.96
N HIS A 23 0.40 6.67 1.98
CA HIS A 23 0.86 7.00 3.33
C HIS A 23 1.78 5.92 3.89
N THR A 24 1.39 4.65 3.72
CA THR A 24 2.17 3.52 4.21
C THR A 24 3.55 3.48 3.55
N ARG A 25 3.62 3.76 2.26
CA ARG A 25 4.90 3.79 1.53
C ARG A 25 5.81 4.90 2.05
N VAL A 26 5.26 6.08 2.26
CA VAL A 26 6.04 7.22 2.79
C VAL A 26 6.56 6.90 4.19
N VAL A 27 5.72 6.36 5.05
CA VAL A 27 6.12 5.99 6.42
C VAL A 27 7.18 4.88 6.38
N SER A 28 6.99 3.89 5.52
CA SER A 28 7.96 2.80 5.37
C SER A 28 9.32 3.31 4.90
N ASP A 29 9.32 4.23 3.94
CA ASP A 29 10.56 4.83 3.44
C ASP A 29 11.22 5.69 4.50
N LEU A 30 10.42 6.41 5.30
CA LEU A 30 10.94 7.22 6.40
C LEU A 30 11.64 6.34 7.44
N VAL A 31 11.05 5.21 7.79
CA VAL A 31 11.66 4.28 8.75
C VAL A 31 12.99 3.75 8.20
N ALA A 32 13.02 3.39 6.92
CA ALA A 32 14.27 2.92 6.29
C ALA A 32 15.34 4.01 6.31
N MET A 33 14.95 5.26 6.03
CA MET A 33 15.86 6.40 6.05
C MET A 33 16.38 6.67 7.47
N MET A 34 15.50 6.61 8.46
CA MET A 34 15.90 6.79 9.87
C MET A 34 16.90 5.73 10.30
N ALA A 35 16.71 4.49 9.85
CA ALA A 35 17.63 3.41 10.19
C ALA A 35 19.02 3.65 9.62
N GLN A 36 19.13 4.35 8.50
CA GLN A 36 20.41 4.63 7.85
C GLN A 36 21.24 5.67 8.59
N VAL A 37 20.63 6.51 9.40
CA VAL A 37 21.34 7.57 10.14
C VAL A 37 21.68 7.16 11.57
N LEU A 38 21.29 5.96 12.00
CA LEU A 38 21.64 5.45 13.32
C LEU A 38 23.09 4.96 13.34
N ASP A 39 23.70 5.01 14.53
CA ASP A 39 25.03 4.46 14.69
C ASP A 39 24.99 2.93 14.58
N GLU A 40 26.18 2.32 14.48
CA GLU A 40 26.30 0.88 14.27
C GLU A 40 25.67 0.06 15.39
N ASP A 41 25.91 0.45 16.64
CA ASP A 41 25.38 -0.30 17.79
C ASP A 41 23.86 -0.22 17.86
N THR A 42 23.31 0.96 17.62
CA THR A 42 21.86 1.19 17.62
C THR A 42 21.20 0.43 16.46
N THR A 43 21.80 0.48 15.28
CA THR A 43 21.31 -0.25 14.12
C THR A 43 21.29 -1.76 14.39
N LYS A 44 22.36 -2.26 14.99
CA LYS A 44 22.47 -3.67 15.32
C LYS A 44 21.41 -4.10 16.31
N ALA A 45 21.18 -3.29 17.35
CA ALA A 45 20.13 -3.56 18.34
C ALA A 45 18.75 -3.56 17.69
N LEU A 46 18.47 -2.59 16.83
CA LEU A 46 17.18 -2.45 16.13
C LEU A 46 16.93 -3.65 15.21
N THR A 47 17.91 -4.02 14.40
CA THR A 47 17.73 -5.05 13.36
C THR A 47 17.63 -6.47 13.93
N GLN A 48 17.95 -6.64 15.22
CA GLN A 48 17.81 -7.93 15.89
C GLN A 48 16.45 -8.12 16.53
N THR A 49 15.56 -7.13 16.45
CA THR A 49 14.23 -7.22 17.06
C THR A 49 13.24 -7.96 16.17
N PRO A 50 12.26 -8.68 16.76
CA PRO A 50 11.18 -9.26 15.98
C PRO A 50 10.37 -8.21 15.22
N THR A 51 10.23 -7.02 15.79
CA THR A 51 9.53 -5.90 15.15
C THR A 51 10.20 -5.49 13.85
N TRP A 52 11.54 -5.47 13.82
CA TRP A 52 12.27 -5.15 12.59
C TRP A 52 12.02 -6.20 11.51
N THR A 53 12.01 -7.48 11.88
CA THR A 53 11.70 -8.56 10.95
C THR A 53 10.30 -8.40 10.38
N ALA A 54 9.33 -8.08 11.24
CA ALA A 54 7.95 -7.82 10.81
C ALA A 54 7.88 -6.63 9.85
N TYR A 55 8.67 -5.58 10.12
CA TYR A 55 8.75 -4.42 9.23
C TYR A 55 9.26 -4.80 7.85
N LEU A 56 10.34 -5.59 7.78
CA LEU A 56 10.89 -6.02 6.49
C LEU A 56 9.90 -6.89 5.71
N ASP A 57 9.20 -7.78 6.41
CA ASP A 57 8.18 -8.61 5.78
C ASP A 57 7.03 -7.76 5.24
N SER A 58 6.62 -6.73 5.99
CA SER A 58 5.55 -5.85 5.55
C SER A 58 5.96 -5.02 4.34
N ARG A 59 7.23 -4.63 4.23
CA ARG A 59 7.72 -3.92 3.04
C ARG A 59 7.63 -4.80 1.79
N ARG A 60 7.96 -6.08 1.94
CA ARG A 60 7.84 -7.02 0.81
C ARG A 60 6.38 -7.23 0.42
N ALA A 61 5.50 -7.37 1.41
CA ALA A 61 4.06 -7.51 1.19
C ALA A 61 3.49 -6.27 0.50
N LEU A 62 4.05 -5.10 0.77
CA LEU A 62 3.61 -3.84 0.17
C LEU A 62 3.78 -3.85 -1.35
N GLU A 63 4.83 -4.47 -1.86
CA GLU A 63 5.04 -4.59 -3.30
C GLU A 63 3.92 -5.40 -3.96
N LYS A 64 3.48 -6.46 -3.31
CA LYS A 64 2.34 -7.25 -3.79
C LYS A 64 1.06 -6.44 -3.74
N THR A 65 0.86 -5.70 -2.65
CA THR A 65 -0.32 -4.85 -2.49
C THR A 65 -0.36 -3.78 -3.58
N LYS A 66 0.78 -3.21 -3.94
CA LYS A 66 0.87 -2.23 -5.01
C LYS A 66 0.40 -2.84 -6.34
N ALA A 67 0.84 -4.05 -6.65
CA ALA A 67 0.42 -4.74 -7.86
C ALA A 67 -1.08 -5.04 -7.85
N ASP A 68 -1.61 -5.45 -6.69
CA ASP A 68 -3.04 -5.73 -6.53
C ASP A 68 -3.88 -4.46 -6.72
N VAL A 69 -3.40 -3.32 -6.24
CA VAL A 69 -4.08 -2.03 -6.40
C VAL A 69 -4.09 -1.62 -7.87
N GLU A 70 -3.00 -1.86 -8.59
CA GLU A 70 -2.96 -1.58 -10.03
C GLU A 70 -3.97 -2.44 -10.80
N THR A 71 -4.09 -3.72 -10.44
CA THR A 71 -5.09 -4.61 -11.01
C THR A 71 -6.50 -4.11 -10.71
N PHE A 72 -6.74 -3.68 -9.49
CA PHE A 72 -8.02 -3.12 -9.07
C PHE A 72 -8.37 -1.87 -9.91
N ALA A 73 -7.39 -1.02 -10.17
CA ALA A 73 -7.58 0.16 -11.00
C ALA A 73 -8.01 -0.20 -12.42
N GLU A 74 -7.41 -1.25 -12.99
CA GLU A 74 -7.80 -1.71 -14.32
C GLU A 74 -9.23 -2.24 -14.34
N ILE A 75 -9.62 -2.97 -13.31
CA ILE A 75 -11.00 -3.46 -13.19
C ILE A 75 -11.98 -2.30 -13.10
N LEU A 76 -11.64 -1.25 -12.36
CA LEU A 76 -12.48 -0.05 -12.28
C LEU A 76 -12.64 0.63 -13.63
N LYS A 77 -11.58 0.69 -14.42
CA LYS A 77 -11.65 1.27 -15.76
C LYS A 77 -12.60 0.48 -16.66
N GLU A 78 -12.56 -0.83 -16.57
CA GLU A 78 -13.46 -1.69 -17.34
C GLU A 78 -14.90 -1.49 -16.91
N LEU A 79 -15.17 -1.39 -15.62
CA LEU A 79 -16.50 -1.14 -15.09
C LEU A 79 -17.03 0.21 -15.56
N ALA A 80 -16.19 1.24 -15.54
CA ALA A 80 -16.57 2.57 -16.01
C ALA A 80 -16.92 2.56 -17.50
N ALA A 81 -16.16 1.83 -18.32
CA ALA A 81 -16.42 1.71 -19.74
C ALA A 81 -17.74 0.99 -20.00
N ASP A 82 -18.04 -0.06 -19.23
CA ASP A 82 -19.28 -0.79 -19.36
C ASP A 82 -20.50 0.06 -19.01
N GLU A 83 -20.38 0.90 -17.97
CA GLU A 83 -21.47 1.79 -17.58
C GLU A 83 -21.79 2.84 -18.63
N ARG A 84 -20.82 3.23 -19.45
CA ARG A 84 -21.01 4.24 -20.49
C ARG A 84 -21.72 3.67 -21.72
N LYS A 85 -21.80 2.37 -21.83
CA LYS A 85 -22.54 1.72 -22.90
C LYS A 85 -24.00 1.64 -22.54
#